data_6c6c4e8624722a5eeb9b134aafa4c631
#
_entry.id   6c6c4e8624722a5eeb9b134aafa4c631
#
_cell.length_a   1.000
_cell.length_b   1.000
_cell.length_c   1.000
_cell.angle_alpha   90.00
_cell.angle_beta   90.00
_cell.angle_gamma   90.00
#
_symmetry.space_group_name_H-M   'P 1'
#
loop_
_entity.id
_entity.type
_entity.pdbx_description
1 polymer ?
#
loop_
_entity_poly.entity_id
_entity_poly.type
_entity_poly.pdbx_seq_one_letter_code
_entity_poly.pdbx_strand_id
1 'polypeptide(L)'
;VRGEGMSNPRVTKGTASAFGGLSDTLFAYGIPAACCADGPSGLRMEGKATQLPIGTALSASWNPKLVRELYTMEGQELYGNQVDTLLGPGVNIHRHPLNGRNFEYYSEDPYLSGTMSVASTGGIKDGGAWGTIKHFALNGQESHRFKIDAVCSERAIRQIYLKSFEMAVKAGTVKTLMTAYNPINGHWAASNYDLCTTILRNEWGYDGIVMTDWWAKMNDVVEGGEESNQDTRDMVRSQNDVYMVVNNNGAEVNSNNDNTEESIKEGRLTIGELQRAAINICNFILSAPVIERELVDTDVAKHYDSVPNDQAKYEVFNIEKDNKVMFNSGAEATLEVEDEGEYTIIVNISFDKSNLSQSTVNVNANGTTMVVIQTNGTDGNWITQKLCKVKLDKGVYNLKLEEVLA
;
A
#
# COMPACT_ATOMS: atom_id res chain seq x y z
N VAL A 1 -4.89 -7.43 -7.92
CA VAL A 1 -4.21 -6.16 -8.22
C VAL A 1 -4.57 -5.01 -7.26
N ARG A 2 -5.49 -5.22 -6.33
CA ARG A 2 -5.86 -4.25 -5.29
C ARG A 2 -5.36 -4.75 -3.93
N GLY A 3 -4.55 -3.94 -3.24
CA GLY A 3 -4.16 -4.18 -1.85
C GLY A 3 -5.18 -3.57 -0.89
N GLU A 4 -5.40 -4.17 0.26
CA GLU A 4 -6.37 -3.70 1.24
C GLU A 4 -5.72 -3.22 2.54
N GLY A 5 -6.40 -2.33 3.23
CA GLY A 5 -5.97 -1.75 4.50
C GLY A 5 -6.10 -2.69 5.70
N MET A 6 -5.89 -2.12 6.88
CA MET A 6 -5.66 -2.83 8.15
C MET A 6 -6.88 -3.57 8.73
N SER A 7 -8.09 -3.32 8.28
CA SER A 7 -9.29 -3.90 8.90
C SER A 7 -9.83 -5.15 8.20
N ASN A 8 -9.14 -5.66 7.18
CA ASN A 8 -9.45 -7.00 6.69
C ASN A 8 -9.05 -8.03 7.78
N PRO A 9 -9.93 -8.95 8.17
CA PRO A 9 -9.67 -9.91 9.25
C PRO A 9 -8.52 -10.89 8.95
N ARG A 10 -8.13 -11.04 7.69
CA ARG A 10 -6.99 -11.88 7.25
C ARG A 10 -5.65 -11.15 7.34
N VAL A 11 -5.69 -9.86 7.61
CA VAL A 11 -4.49 -9.03 7.75
C VAL A 11 -4.00 -9.10 9.18
N THR A 12 -2.71 -9.33 9.38
CA THR A 12 -2.09 -9.31 10.70
C THR A 12 -2.36 -7.95 11.37
N LYS A 13 -2.92 -8.00 12.57
CA LYS A 13 -3.31 -6.80 13.30
C LYS A 13 -2.12 -5.86 13.51
N GLY A 14 -2.34 -4.57 13.25
CA GLY A 14 -1.32 -3.53 13.42
C GLY A 14 -0.40 -3.33 12.22
N THR A 15 -0.55 -4.12 11.13
CA THR A 15 0.20 -3.92 9.89
C THR A 15 -0.39 -2.79 9.04
N ALA A 16 0.38 -2.29 8.07
CA ALA A 16 -0.06 -1.16 7.23
C ALA A 16 -1.10 -1.58 6.18
N SER A 17 -0.96 -2.77 5.62
CA SER A 17 -1.87 -3.32 4.62
C SER A 17 -1.46 -4.75 4.24
N ALA A 18 -2.21 -5.35 3.30
CA ALA A 18 -1.89 -6.66 2.72
C ALA A 18 -2.33 -6.74 1.25
N PHE A 19 -1.87 -7.77 0.57
CA PHE A 19 -2.25 -8.12 -0.80
C PHE A 19 -2.25 -9.64 -0.99
N GLY A 20 -2.89 -10.11 -2.07
CA GLY A 20 -3.05 -11.54 -2.36
C GLY A 20 -4.42 -12.06 -1.97
N GLY A 21 -4.50 -13.01 -1.04
CA GLY A 21 -5.72 -13.72 -0.65
C GLY A 21 -6.69 -12.91 0.24
N LEU A 22 -7.04 -11.73 -0.19
CA LEU A 22 -7.88 -10.80 0.57
C LEU A 22 -9.38 -11.06 0.40
N SER A 23 -9.79 -11.65 -0.71
CA SER A 23 -11.18 -12.02 -0.96
C SER A 23 -11.48 -13.45 -0.53
N ASP A 24 -12.74 -13.75 -0.23
CA ASP A 24 -13.18 -15.09 0.13
C ASP A 24 -12.91 -16.09 -0.99
N THR A 25 -13.12 -15.68 -2.23
CA THR A 25 -12.82 -16.51 -3.40
C THR A 25 -11.35 -16.91 -3.45
N LEU A 26 -10.42 -15.96 -3.27
CA LEU A 26 -8.99 -16.27 -3.29
C LEU A 26 -8.57 -17.10 -2.09
N PHE A 27 -9.13 -16.82 -0.92
CA PHE A 27 -8.90 -17.61 0.29
C PHE A 27 -9.36 -19.06 0.13
N ALA A 28 -10.53 -19.30 -0.49
CA ALA A 28 -11.05 -20.63 -0.78
C ALA A 28 -10.13 -21.44 -1.72
N TYR A 29 -9.34 -20.75 -2.58
CA TYR A 29 -8.28 -21.38 -3.38
C TYR A 29 -6.97 -21.62 -2.59
N GLY A 30 -6.93 -21.32 -1.31
CA GLY A 30 -5.75 -21.50 -0.47
C GLY A 30 -4.68 -20.41 -0.65
N ILE A 31 -5.05 -19.26 -1.20
CA ILE A 31 -4.13 -18.13 -1.38
C ILE A 31 -4.14 -17.27 -0.11
N PRO A 32 -3.03 -17.18 0.65
CA PRO A 32 -2.98 -16.35 1.85
C PRO A 32 -2.82 -14.86 1.54
N ALA A 33 -3.13 -14.03 2.52
CA ALA A 33 -2.89 -12.58 2.48
C ALA A 33 -1.46 -12.28 2.97
N ALA A 34 -0.62 -11.75 2.10
CA ALA A 34 0.72 -11.29 2.46
C ALA A 34 0.65 -9.90 3.08
N CYS A 35 1.14 -9.76 4.31
CA CYS A 35 1.07 -8.53 5.10
C CYS A 35 2.33 -7.68 4.95
N CYS A 36 2.16 -6.36 4.93
CA CYS A 36 3.25 -5.41 4.92
C CYS A 36 3.15 -4.41 6.07
N ALA A 37 4.30 -4.02 6.62
CA ALA A 37 4.38 -3.02 7.68
C ALA A 37 5.43 -1.98 7.36
N ASP A 38 5.19 -0.76 7.81
CA ASP A 38 6.16 0.31 7.73
C ASP A 38 7.30 0.09 8.72
N GLY A 39 8.45 0.76 8.49
CA GLY A 39 9.52 0.75 9.45
C GLY A 39 10.94 0.73 8.89
N PRO A 40 11.36 1.70 8.02
CA PRO A 40 12.76 1.75 7.56
C PRO A 40 13.79 1.89 8.69
N SER A 41 13.36 2.32 9.88
CA SER A 41 14.19 2.45 11.08
C SER A 41 13.64 1.66 12.26
N GLY A 42 13.13 0.46 11.99
CA GLY A 42 12.46 -0.43 12.94
C GLY A 42 10.97 -0.57 12.66
N LEU A 43 10.49 -1.78 12.85
CA LEU A 43 9.11 -2.17 12.55
C LEU A 43 8.08 -1.30 13.25
N ARG A 44 7.17 -0.67 12.51
CA ARG A 44 6.07 0.13 13.02
C ARG A 44 4.77 -0.66 13.01
N MET A 45 4.40 -1.17 14.16
CA MET A 45 3.15 -1.90 14.43
C MET A 45 2.59 -1.52 15.80
N GLU A 46 1.35 -1.91 16.07
CA GLU A 46 0.86 -1.96 17.45
C GLU A 46 1.69 -2.99 18.23
N GLY A 47 2.40 -2.55 19.26
CA GLY A 47 3.22 -3.43 20.09
C GLY A 47 4.63 -2.90 20.28
N LYS A 48 5.52 -3.79 20.69
CA LYS A 48 6.93 -3.47 20.93
C LYS A 48 7.78 -4.03 19.79
N ALA A 49 8.55 -3.17 19.16
CA ALA A 49 9.57 -3.54 18.19
C ALA A 49 10.86 -2.74 18.45
N THR A 50 11.96 -3.23 17.93
CA THR A 50 13.26 -2.58 18.07
C THR A 50 13.34 -1.38 17.14
N GLN A 51 13.72 -0.22 17.70
CA GLN A 51 14.02 0.95 16.89
C GLN A 51 15.47 0.88 16.41
N LEU A 52 15.67 0.92 15.10
CA LEU A 52 16.97 1.00 14.47
C LEU A 52 17.41 2.46 14.27
N PRO A 53 18.71 2.72 14.13
CA PRO A 53 19.19 4.02 13.68
C PRO A 53 18.61 4.38 12.31
N ILE A 54 18.42 5.68 12.05
CA ILE A 54 17.95 6.18 10.76
C ILE A 54 18.93 5.86 9.64
N GLY A 55 18.44 5.76 8.39
CA GLY A 55 19.24 5.38 7.23
C GLY A 55 20.50 6.21 7.03
N THR A 56 20.42 7.53 7.22
CA THR A 56 21.58 8.42 7.16
C THR A 56 22.66 8.07 8.20
N ALA A 57 22.27 7.73 9.43
CA ALA A 57 23.21 7.32 10.47
C ALA A 57 23.84 5.95 10.15
N LEU A 58 23.07 5.01 9.63
CA LEU A 58 23.55 3.70 9.21
C LEU A 58 24.58 3.83 8.08
N SER A 59 24.32 4.65 7.07
CA SER A 59 25.26 4.85 5.97
C SER A 59 26.54 5.58 6.39
N ALA A 60 26.45 6.48 7.38
CA ALA A 60 27.61 7.16 7.94
C ALA A 60 28.60 6.22 8.64
N SER A 61 28.20 5.00 8.99
CA SER A 61 29.09 3.96 9.50
C SER A 61 30.06 3.41 8.44
N TRP A 62 29.73 3.54 7.15
CA TRP A 62 30.46 2.91 6.03
C TRP A 62 30.66 1.40 6.20
N ASN A 63 29.78 0.76 6.98
CA ASN A 63 29.90 -0.64 7.33
C ASN A 63 28.67 -1.46 6.88
N PRO A 64 28.63 -1.92 5.61
CA PRO A 64 27.51 -2.69 5.10
C PRO A 64 27.30 -4.03 5.83
N LYS A 65 28.35 -4.60 6.43
CA LYS A 65 28.23 -5.81 7.23
C LYS A 65 27.40 -5.55 8.49
N LEU A 66 27.70 -4.49 9.22
CA LEU A 66 26.92 -4.07 10.39
C LEU A 66 25.45 -3.79 10.02
N VAL A 67 25.24 -3.08 8.91
CA VAL A 67 23.88 -2.79 8.42
C VAL A 67 23.13 -4.08 8.11
N ARG A 68 23.78 -5.06 7.45
CA ARG A 68 23.17 -6.36 7.17
C ARG A 68 22.79 -7.10 8.46
N GLU A 69 23.65 -7.13 9.46
CA GLU A 69 23.41 -7.77 10.75
C GLU A 69 22.21 -7.13 11.48
N LEU A 70 22.12 -5.79 11.50
CA LEU A 70 20.98 -5.07 12.08
C LEU A 70 19.66 -5.39 11.38
N TYR A 71 19.66 -5.37 10.05
CA TYR A 71 18.45 -5.69 9.28
C TYR A 71 18.12 -7.19 9.28
N THR A 72 19.06 -8.06 9.62
CA THR A 72 18.76 -9.48 9.88
C THR A 72 17.92 -9.61 11.16
N MET A 73 18.23 -8.84 12.21
CA MET A 73 17.38 -8.81 13.41
C MET A 73 16.01 -8.23 13.13
N GLU A 74 15.90 -7.17 12.34
CA GLU A 74 14.62 -6.63 11.91
C GLU A 74 13.82 -7.65 11.08
N GLY A 75 14.45 -8.37 10.18
CA GLY A 75 13.83 -9.46 9.43
C GLY A 75 13.27 -10.56 10.32
N GLN A 76 13.97 -10.91 11.40
CA GLN A 76 13.49 -11.86 12.42
C GLN A 76 12.29 -11.30 13.20
N GLU A 77 12.29 -10.00 13.53
CA GLU A 77 11.13 -9.34 14.15
C GLU A 77 9.91 -9.33 13.21
N LEU A 78 10.12 -9.05 11.92
CA LEU A 78 9.07 -9.13 10.90
C LEU A 78 8.45 -10.53 10.85
N TYR A 79 9.30 -11.55 10.73
CA TYR A 79 8.85 -12.95 10.69
C TYR A 79 8.06 -13.32 11.95
N GLY A 80 8.59 -12.97 13.13
CA GLY A 80 7.95 -13.24 14.42
C GLY A 80 6.62 -12.50 14.61
N ASN A 81 6.44 -11.35 13.97
CA ASN A 81 5.20 -10.56 13.99
C ASN A 81 4.27 -10.87 12.81
N GLN A 82 4.54 -11.92 12.04
CA GLN A 82 3.74 -12.35 10.89
C GLN A 82 3.63 -11.28 9.79
N VAL A 83 4.70 -10.56 9.55
CA VAL A 83 4.83 -9.57 8.46
C VAL A 83 5.69 -10.17 7.36
N ASP A 84 5.23 -10.11 6.13
CA ASP A 84 5.87 -10.73 4.98
C ASP A 84 6.87 -9.82 4.29
N THR A 85 6.57 -8.52 4.30
CA THR A 85 7.47 -7.53 3.72
C THR A 85 7.48 -6.22 4.51
N LEU A 86 8.67 -5.71 4.78
CA LEU A 86 8.88 -4.37 5.30
C LEU A 86 8.65 -3.36 4.19
N LEU A 87 7.95 -2.26 4.46
CA LEU A 87 7.87 -1.10 3.56
C LEU A 87 9.13 -0.23 3.74
N GLY A 88 10.24 -0.78 3.35
CA GLY A 88 11.58 -0.25 3.47
C GLY A 88 12.65 -1.23 2.94
N PRO A 89 13.87 -0.77 2.76
CA PRO A 89 14.40 0.57 3.06
C PRO A 89 14.03 1.62 2.01
N GLY A 90 14.08 2.90 2.43
CA GLY A 90 14.11 4.03 1.51
C GLY A 90 15.51 4.19 0.91
N VAL A 91 15.60 4.31 -0.43
CA VAL A 91 16.91 4.30 -1.11
C VAL A 91 17.08 5.44 -2.13
N ASN A 92 16.23 6.46 -2.04
CA ASN A 92 16.37 7.65 -2.88
C ASN A 92 17.63 8.44 -2.53
N ILE A 93 18.06 9.26 -3.47
CA ILE A 93 19.30 10.05 -3.34
C ILE A 93 19.01 11.32 -2.54
N HIS A 94 19.90 11.68 -1.61
CA HIS A 94 19.91 12.98 -0.90
C HIS A 94 20.26 14.10 -1.87
N ARG A 95 19.28 14.50 -2.66
CA ARG A 95 19.49 15.54 -3.67
C ARG A 95 19.53 16.94 -3.06
N HIS A 96 18.71 17.18 -2.05
CA HIS A 96 18.58 18.47 -1.39
C HIS A 96 18.52 18.30 0.13
N PRO A 97 19.30 19.08 0.90
CA PRO A 97 19.38 18.87 2.36
C PRO A 97 18.06 19.12 3.10
N LEU A 98 17.15 19.89 2.52
CA LEU A 98 15.82 20.18 3.09
C LEU A 98 14.73 19.18 2.67
N ASN A 99 15.07 18.10 1.99
CA ASN A 99 14.10 17.05 1.72
C ASN A 99 13.67 16.36 3.04
N GLY A 100 12.39 16.36 3.32
CA GLY A 100 11.81 15.88 4.58
C GLY A 100 12.02 14.39 4.87
N ARG A 101 12.46 13.59 3.88
CA ARG A 101 12.69 12.15 4.04
C ARG A 101 14.16 11.73 3.93
N ASN A 102 15.10 12.67 3.91
CA ASN A 102 16.52 12.31 3.89
C ASN A 102 16.95 11.47 5.09
N PHE A 103 16.27 11.59 6.24
CA PHE A 103 16.59 10.80 7.44
C PHE A 103 16.50 9.29 7.19
N GLU A 104 15.56 8.82 6.39
CA GLU A 104 15.37 7.39 6.10
C GLU A 104 16.20 6.91 4.89
N TYR A 105 16.70 7.82 4.05
CA TYR A 105 17.56 7.51 2.92
C TYR A 105 19.02 7.44 3.35
N TYR A 106 19.88 6.89 2.50
CA TYR A 106 21.26 6.59 2.89
C TYR A 106 22.24 7.70 2.58
N SER A 107 22.29 8.20 1.34
CA SER A 107 23.35 9.11 0.89
C SER A 107 22.98 9.90 -0.36
N GLU A 108 23.79 10.93 -0.64
CA GLU A 108 23.84 11.59 -1.95
C GLU A 108 24.63 10.77 -2.99
N ASP A 109 25.52 9.89 -2.53
CA ASP A 109 26.28 9.00 -3.38
C ASP A 109 25.47 7.78 -3.79
N PRO A 110 25.23 7.54 -5.10
CA PRO A 110 24.39 6.45 -5.57
C PRO A 110 25.00 5.08 -5.33
N TYR A 111 26.33 4.97 -5.28
CA TYR A 111 27.00 3.69 -5.02
C TYR A 111 26.92 3.32 -3.54
N LEU A 112 27.17 4.28 -2.64
CA LEU A 112 27.02 4.06 -1.20
C LEU A 112 25.57 3.70 -0.87
N SER A 113 24.59 4.45 -1.42
CA SER A 113 23.17 4.16 -1.26
C SER A 113 22.82 2.76 -1.75
N GLY A 114 23.36 2.36 -2.91
CA GLY A 114 23.17 1.01 -3.46
C GLY A 114 23.79 -0.07 -2.59
N THR A 115 24.99 0.15 -2.07
CA THR A 115 25.67 -0.80 -1.18
C THR A 115 24.89 -1.02 0.11
N MET A 116 24.37 0.06 0.70
CA MET A 116 23.52 -0.01 1.90
C MET A 116 22.15 -0.64 1.60
N SER A 117 21.58 -0.37 0.43
CA SER A 117 20.35 -1.00 -0.04
C SER A 117 20.49 -2.54 -0.12
N VAL A 118 21.57 -3.02 -0.73
CA VAL A 118 21.89 -4.46 -0.80
C VAL A 118 22.08 -5.06 0.59
N ALA A 119 22.77 -4.35 1.48
CA ALA A 119 23.02 -4.82 2.84
C ALA A 119 21.71 -4.94 3.63
N SER A 120 20.87 -3.92 3.60
CA SER A 120 19.60 -3.88 4.33
C SER A 120 18.62 -4.94 3.82
N THR A 121 18.38 -4.96 2.51
CA THR A 121 17.44 -5.93 1.91
C THR A 121 17.94 -7.36 2.04
N GLY A 122 19.26 -7.56 1.93
CA GLY A 122 19.88 -8.86 2.19
C GLY A 122 19.74 -9.30 3.64
N GLY A 123 19.87 -8.38 4.60
CA GLY A 123 19.64 -8.66 6.01
C GLY A 123 18.21 -9.06 6.30
N ILE A 124 17.21 -8.30 5.81
CA ILE A 124 15.79 -8.65 5.97
C ILE A 124 15.51 -10.06 5.43
N LYS A 125 16.05 -10.37 4.24
CA LYS A 125 15.92 -11.69 3.62
C LYS A 125 16.55 -12.80 4.49
N ASP A 126 17.75 -12.57 5.02
CA ASP A 126 18.42 -13.51 5.93
C ASP A 126 17.62 -13.73 7.22
N GLY A 127 16.85 -12.73 7.66
CA GLY A 127 15.97 -12.79 8.82
C GLY A 127 14.64 -13.49 8.56
N GLY A 128 14.34 -13.86 7.31
CA GLY A 128 13.15 -14.65 6.94
C GLY A 128 11.96 -13.82 6.41
N ALA A 129 12.15 -12.55 6.06
CA ALA A 129 11.12 -11.70 5.44
C ALA A 129 11.68 -11.02 4.18
N TRP A 130 10.88 -10.15 3.53
CA TRP A 130 11.33 -9.37 2.38
C TRP A 130 11.35 -7.87 2.69
N GLY A 131 12.22 -7.14 2.00
CA GLY A 131 12.24 -5.68 2.03
C GLY A 131 11.65 -5.10 0.75
N THR A 132 10.85 -4.04 0.89
CA THR A 132 10.30 -3.25 -0.23
C THR A 132 11.14 -2.01 -0.42
N ILE A 133 12.02 -2.01 -1.43
CA ILE A 133 12.79 -0.81 -1.73
C ILE A 133 11.88 0.30 -2.28
N LYS A 134 12.08 1.52 -1.77
CA LYS A 134 11.22 2.67 -2.07
C LYS A 134 12.01 3.98 -2.12
N HIS A 135 11.54 5.00 -2.78
CA HIS A 135 10.37 5.08 -3.67
C HIS A 135 10.87 5.15 -5.12
N PHE A 136 10.43 4.26 -5.94
CA PHE A 136 10.89 4.08 -7.32
C PHE A 136 10.08 4.96 -8.27
N ALA A 137 10.59 6.14 -8.74
CA ALA A 137 11.92 6.66 -8.46
C ALA A 137 11.89 8.18 -8.33
N LEU A 138 13.05 8.76 -8.11
CA LEU A 138 13.29 10.22 -8.08
C LEU A 138 12.47 10.97 -7.01
N ASN A 139 12.11 10.36 -5.90
CA ASN A 139 11.49 11.05 -4.77
C ASN A 139 12.53 11.87 -3.98
N GLY A 140 13.09 12.88 -4.60
CA GLY A 140 14.11 13.78 -4.01
C GLY A 140 13.53 15.00 -3.31
N GLN A 141 12.20 15.12 -3.22
CA GLN A 141 11.50 16.25 -2.63
C GLN A 141 10.13 15.82 -2.10
N GLU A 142 9.81 16.18 -0.85
CA GLU A 142 8.52 15.91 -0.22
C GLU A 142 7.50 17.05 -0.42
N SER A 143 7.97 18.29 -0.51
CA SER A 143 7.10 19.43 -0.80
C SER A 143 6.47 19.26 -2.19
N HIS A 144 5.13 19.23 -2.24
CA HIS A 144 4.34 18.99 -3.45
C HIS A 144 4.63 17.66 -4.16
N ARG A 145 5.02 16.61 -3.43
CA ARG A 145 5.41 15.30 -3.98
C ARG A 145 4.39 14.65 -4.91
N PHE A 146 3.10 15.00 -4.80
CA PHE A 146 2.02 14.52 -5.65
C PHE A 146 1.81 15.36 -6.94
N LYS A 147 2.61 16.39 -7.17
CA LYS A 147 2.42 17.31 -8.32
C LYS A 147 3.71 17.67 -9.03
N ILE A 148 4.85 17.57 -8.33
CA ILE A 148 6.12 18.03 -8.88
C ILE A 148 6.72 17.02 -9.85
N ASP A 149 6.85 17.42 -11.11
CA ASP A 149 7.50 16.58 -12.11
C ASP A 149 9.01 16.58 -11.92
N ALA A 150 9.59 15.40 -11.77
CA ALA A 150 11.03 15.21 -11.71
C ALA A 150 11.62 15.18 -13.12
N VAL A 151 11.86 16.36 -13.70
CA VAL A 151 12.45 16.50 -15.04
C VAL A 151 13.93 16.17 -14.99
N CYS A 152 14.33 15.12 -15.68
CA CYS A 152 15.69 14.60 -15.61
C CYS A 152 16.09 13.91 -16.93
N SER A 153 17.37 14.04 -17.31
CA SER A 153 17.89 13.32 -18.46
C SER A 153 17.99 11.82 -18.17
N GLU A 154 17.79 10.97 -19.16
CA GLU A 154 17.91 9.52 -19.04
C GLU A 154 19.27 9.09 -18.42
N ARG A 155 20.35 9.76 -18.83
CA ARG A 155 21.67 9.51 -18.26
C ARG A 155 21.69 9.72 -16.74
N ALA A 156 21.13 10.82 -16.25
CA ALA A 156 21.10 11.12 -14.82
C ALA A 156 20.17 10.14 -14.09
N ILE A 157 19.03 9.81 -14.68
CA ILE A 157 18.12 8.78 -14.16
C ILE A 157 18.87 7.48 -13.92
N ARG A 158 19.55 6.97 -14.95
CA ARG A 158 20.22 5.66 -14.88
C ARG A 158 21.47 5.65 -14.00
N GLN A 159 22.32 6.67 -14.09
CA GLN A 159 23.60 6.70 -13.40
C GLN A 159 23.51 7.10 -11.92
N ILE A 160 22.51 7.91 -11.56
CA ILE A 160 22.36 8.46 -10.22
C ILE A 160 21.12 7.90 -9.52
N TYR A 161 19.93 8.23 -10.03
CA TYR A 161 18.68 8.00 -9.29
C TYR A 161 18.23 6.55 -9.23
N LEU A 162 18.53 5.76 -10.24
CA LEU A 162 18.16 4.35 -10.29
C LEU A 162 19.25 3.42 -9.76
N LYS A 163 20.47 3.92 -9.54
CA LYS A 163 21.60 3.06 -9.21
C LYS A 163 21.42 2.26 -7.92
N SER A 164 20.85 2.87 -6.89
CA SER A 164 20.58 2.19 -5.62
C SER A 164 19.55 1.05 -5.76
N PHE A 165 18.55 1.24 -6.61
CA PHE A 165 17.55 0.20 -6.93
C PHE A 165 18.15 -0.91 -7.79
N GLU A 166 18.88 -0.55 -8.84
CA GLU A 166 19.56 -1.50 -9.74
C GLU A 166 20.44 -2.49 -8.97
N MET A 167 21.25 -1.98 -8.04
CA MET A 167 22.16 -2.81 -7.27
C MET A 167 21.42 -3.85 -6.42
N ALA A 168 20.34 -3.47 -5.74
CA ALA A 168 19.56 -4.39 -4.91
C ALA A 168 18.81 -5.43 -5.77
N VAL A 169 18.22 -5.01 -6.90
CA VAL A 169 17.55 -5.91 -7.83
C VAL A 169 18.53 -6.94 -8.40
N LYS A 170 19.68 -6.49 -8.92
CA LYS A 170 20.71 -7.38 -9.48
C LYS A 170 21.39 -8.27 -8.45
N ALA A 171 21.42 -7.87 -7.18
CA ALA A 171 21.88 -8.71 -6.09
C ALA A 171 20.88 -9.81 -5.69
N GLY A 172 19.64 -9.78 -6.19
CA GLY A 172 18.60 -10.75 -5.86
C GLY A 172 18.11 -10.70 -4.40
N THR A 173 18.23 -9.53 -3.78
CA THR A 173 17.86 -9.33 -2.38
C THR A 173 16.48 -8.74 -2.19
N VAL A 174 15.77 -8.42 -3.27
CA VAL A 174 14.45 -7.80 -3.28
C VAL A 174 13.45 -8.60 -4.09
N LYS A 175 12.23 -8.73 -3.55
CA LYS A 175 11.05 -9.28 -4.23
C LYS A 175 9.85 -8.33 -4.20
N THR A 176 9.99 -7.19 -3.52
CA THR A 176 8.96 -6.15 -3.47
C THR A 176 9.59 -4.77 -3.71
N LEU A 177 8.90 -3.94 -4.47
CA LEU A 177 9.33 -2.61 -4.85
C LEU A 177 8.12 -1.67 -4.85
N MET A 178 8.29 -0.44 -4.34
CA MET A 178 7.23 0.56 -4.29
C MET A 178 7.57 1.74 -5.19
N THR A 179 6.65 2.10 -6.10
CA THR A 179 6.78 3.28 -6.95
C THR A 179 6.58 4.57 -6.17
N ALA A 180 7.21 5.65 -6.63
CA ALA A 180 7.09 6.97 -6.02
C ALA A 180 5.75 7.64 -6.37
N TYR A 181 5.41 8.69 -5.63
CA TYR A 181 4.23 9.52 -5.91
C TYR A 181 4.40 10.43 -7.12
N ASN A 182 5.62 10.92 -7.34
CA ASN A 182 5.89 11.98 -8.32
C ASN A 182 5.85 11.47 -9.77
N PRO A 183 5.47 12.33 -10.72
CA PRO A 183 5.77 12.09 -12.11
C PRO A 183 7.27 12.22 -12.40
N ILE A 184 7.70 11.58 -13.48
CA ILE A 184 9.06 11.62 -14.03
C ILE A 184 8.92 11.92 -15.53
N ASN A 185 9.39 13.11 -15.93
CA ASN A 185 9.27 13.56 -17.32
C ASN A 185 7.83 13.45 -17.87
N GLY A 186 6.84 13.83 -17.05
CA GLY A 186 5.42 13.87 -17.42
C GLY A 186 4.61 12.58 -17.18
N HIS A 187 5.25 11.45 -16.81
CA HIS A 187 4.56 10.21 -16.49
C HIS A 187 4.65 9.88 -15.01
N TRP A 188 3.50 9.65 -14.36
CA TRP A 188 3.47 9.24 -12.95
C TRP A 188 4.20 7.92 -12.74
N ALA A 189 5.07 7.85 -11.73
CA ALA A 189 5.91 6.69 -11.48
C ALA A 189 5.10 5.38 -11.38
N ALA A 190 3.88 5.44 -10.85
CA ALA A 190 3.00 4.27 -10.71
C ALA A 190 2.47 3.71 -12.05
N SER A 191 2.47 4.51 -13.12
CA SER A 191 2.08 4.09 -14.49
C SER A 191 3.17 4.35 -15.53
N ASN A 192 4.40 4.57 -15.11
CA ASN A 192 5.51 4.82 -16.00
C ASN A 192 6.02 3.51 -16.61
N TYR A 193 5.67 3.28 -17.88
CA TYR A 193 6.04 2.06 -18.62
C TYR A 193 7.55 1.90 -18.77
N ASP A 194 8.26 2.97 -19.13
CA ASP A 194 9.71 2.90 -19.30
C ASP A 194 10.42 2.56 -18.00
N LEU A 195 9.94 3.10 -16.89
CA LEU A 195 10.48 2.83 -15.57
C LEU A 195 10.21 1.37 -15.13
N CYS A 196 8.93 0.96 -15.12
CA CYS A 196 8.51 -0.32 -14.56
C CYS A 196 8.73 -1.49 -15.53
N THR A 197 8.46 -1.30 -16.82
CA THR A 197 8.59 -2.38 -17.82
C THR A 197 9.97 -2.38 -18.46
N THR A 198 10.34 -1.30 -19.13
CA THR A 198 11.58 -1.29 -19.93
C THR A 198 12.81 -1.49 -19.06
N ILE A 199 12.97 -0.64 -18.03
CA ILE A 199 14.17 -0.67 -17.19
C ILE A 199 14.09 -1.80 -16.17
N LEU A 200 13.05 -1.81 -15.33
CA LEU A 200 12.99 -2.72 -14.19
C LEU A 200 12.83 -4.19 -14.64
N ARG A 201 11.83 -4.47 -15.49
CA ARG A 201 11.52 -5.85 -15.90
C ARG A 201 12.46 -6.35 -16.98
N ASN A 202 12.59 -5.60 -18.10
CA ASN A 202 13.30 -6.10 -19.27
C ASN A 202 14.82 -5.99 -19.14
N GLU A 203 15.34 -4.85 -18.68
CA GLU A 203 16.79 -4.66 -18.61
C GLU A 203 17.41 -5.24 -17.32
N TRP A 204 16.73 -5.13 -16.17
CA TRP A 204 17.27 -5.65 -14.92
C TRP A 204 16.81 -7.07 -14.60
N GLY A 205 15.77 -7.56 -15.29
CA GLY A 205 15.24 -8.92 -15.09
C GLY A 205 14.48 -9.09 -13.77
N TYR A 206 13.85 -8.04 -13.27
CA TYR A 206 13.12 -8.09 -12.02
C TYR A 206 11.86 -8.96 -12.13
N ASP A 207 11.75 -9.97 -11.27
CA ASP A 207 10.67 -10.96 -11.23
C ASP A 207 9.74 -10.85 -9.99
N GLY A 208 10.01 -9.87 -9.11
CA GLY A 208 9.19 -9.60 -7.93
C GLY A 208 7.95 -8.76 -8.24
N ILE A 209 7.20 -8.38 -7.21
CA ILE A 209 6.05 -7.48 -7.34
C ILE A 209 6.48 -6.01 -7.30
N VAL A 210 5.72 -5.20 -8.02
CA VAL A 210 5.74 -3.75 -7.92
C VAL A 210 4.41 -3.31 -7.31
N MET A 211 4.45 -2.50 -6.28
CA MET A 211 3.28 -1.88 -5.68
C MET A 211 3.33 -0.36 -5.84
N THR A 212 2.19 0.29 -5.82
CA THR A 212 2.14 1.75 -5.73
C THR A 212 2.48 2.21 -4.31
N ASP A 213 2.88 3.45 -4.15
CA ASP A 213 2.72 4.13 -2.86
C ASP A 213 1.22 4.33 -2.57
N TRP A 214 0.85 4.65 -1.31
CA TRP A 214 -0.55 4.72 -0.86
C TRP A 214 -1.32 5.79 -1.62
N TRP A 215 -2.40 5.38 -2.30
CA TRP A 215 -3.27 6.25 -3.10
C TRP A 215 -2.53 7.04 -4.19
N ALA A 216 -1.45 6.47 -4.72
CA ALA A 216 -0.68 7.09 -5.78
C ALA A 216 -1.55 7.37 -7.01
N LYS A 217 -1.19 8.42 -7.72
CA LYS A 217 -1.82 8.78 -8.98
C LYS A 217 -1.11 8.11 -10.15
N MET A 218 -1.86 7.91 -11.21
CA MET A 218 -1.44 7.36 -12.48
C MET A 218 -1.91 8.28 -13.61
N ASN A 219 -1.32 8.15 -14.78
CA ASN A 219 -1.80 8.75 -16.02
C ASN A 219 -1.56 7.79 -17.19
N ASP A 220 -2.04 8.15 -18.38
CA ASP A 220 -1.89 7.29 -19.56
C ASP A 220 -0.42 6.96 -19.84
N VAL A 221 -0.13 5.68 -20.08
CA VAL A 221 1.24 5.17 -20.26
C VAL A 221 1.93 5.69 -21.52
N VAL A 222 1.18 6.21 -22.50
CA VAL A 222 1.69 6.72 -23.77
C VAL A 222 1.62 8.23 -23.82
N GLU A 223 0.43 8.77 -23.56
CA GLU A 223 0.15 10.22 -23.76
C GLU A 223 0.53 11.04 -22.51
N GLY A 224 0.65 10.42 -21.34
CA GLY A 224 0.77 11.16 -20.09
C GLY A 224 -0.54 11.87 -19.74
N GLY A 225 -0.48 13.18 -19.51
CA GLY A 225 -1.67 14.01 -19.30
C GLY A 225 -2.20 13.98 -17.86
N GLU A 226 -3.52 14.14 -17.71
CA GLU A 226 -4.18 14.25 -16.41
C GLU A 226 -4.01 13.00 -15.56
N GLU A 227 -3.85 13.21 -14.27
CA GLU A 227 -3.64 12.16 -13.30
C GLU A 227 -4.92 11.73 -12.59
N SER A 228 -4.98 10.44 -12.24
CA SER A 228 -6.05 9.88 -11.42
C SER A 228 -5.53 8.74 -10.54
N ASN A 229 -6.02 8.63 -9.32
CA ASN A 229 -5.80 7.46 -8.48
C ASN A 229 -6.75 6.29 -8.79
N GLN A 230 -7.61 6.46 -9.80
CA GLN A 230 -8.55 5.45 -10.29
C GLN A 230 -8.09 4.80 -11.60
N ASP A 231 -6.99 5.26 -12.19
CA ASP A 231 -6.48 4.75 -13.48
C ASP A 231 -5.59 3.51 -13.31
N THR A 232 -6.16 2.47 -12.69
CA THR A 232 -5.46 1.19 -12.47
C THR A 232 -5.19 0.43 -13.76
N ARG A 233 -5.89 0.74 -14.87
CA ARG A 233 -5.58 0.24 -16.21
C ARG A 233 -4.11 0.50 -16.56
N ASP A 234 -3.68 1.75 -16.48
CA ASP A 234 -2.34 2.15 -16.90
C ASP A 234 -1.27 1.71 -15.91
N MET A 235 -1.62 1.60 -14.63
CA MET A 235 -0.79 0.93 -13.63
C MET A 235 -0.48 -0.52 -14.05
N VAL A 236 -1.50 -1.33 -14.35
CA VAL A 236 -1.34 -2.73 -14.75
C VAL A 236 -0.58 -2.84 -16.07
N ARG A 237 -0.86 -1.97 -17.04
CA ARG A 237 -0.16 -1.92 -18.33
C ARG A 237 1.33 -1.63 -18.19
N SER A 238 1.71 -0.74 -17.27
CA SER A 238 3.11 -0.45 -16.96
C SER A 238 3.82 -1.56 -16.18
N GLN A 239 3.13 -2.64 -15.81
CA GLN A 239 3.61 -3.76 -14.98
C GLN A 239 3.88 -3.37 -13.50
N ASN A 240 3.14 -2.42 -13.00
CA ASN A 240 2.93 -2.24 -11.58
C ASN A 240 1.77 -3.16 -11.17
N ASP A 241 1.98 -4.05 -10.19
CA ASP A 241 1.12 -5.22 -9.97
C ASP A 241 0.01 -4.96 -8.95
N VAL A 242 0.25 -4.06 -7.98
CA VAL A 242 -0.66 -3.86 -6.84
C VAL A 242 -0.88 -2.38 -6.57
N TYR A 243 -2.14 -1.96 -6.63
CA TYR A 243 -2.55 -0.65 -6.14
C TYR A 243 -2.68 -0.65 -4.62
N MET A 244 -1.98 0.21 -3.95
CA MET A 244 -2.03 0.40 -2.49
C MET A 244 -2.69 1.74 -2.18
N VAL A 245 -3.76 1.82 -1.40
CA VAL A 245 -4.60 0.72 -0.93
C VAL A 245 -6.06 1.05 -1.24
N VAL A 246 -6.89 0.04 -1.37
CA VAL A 246 -8.34 0.23 -1.37
C VAL A 246 -8.88 0.00 0.03
N ASN A 247 -10.08 0.50 0.31
CA ASN A 247 -10.74 0.25 1.58
C ASN A 247 -11.10 -1.24 1.74
N ASN A 248 -11.36 -1.66 2.96
CA ASN A 248 -11.70 -3.05 3.29
C ASN A 248 -12.80 -3.60 2.40
N ASN A 249 -12.63 -4.85 1.96
CA ASN A 249 -13.40 -5.48 0.90
C ASN A 249 -13.42 -4.74 -0.44
N GLY A 250 -12.63 -3.67 -0.57
CA GLY A 250 -12.56 -2.88 -1.78
C GLY A 250 -11.97 -3.62 -2.97
N ALA A 251 -11.23 -4.71 -2.71
CA ALA A 251 -10.73 -5.58 -3.76
C ALA A 251 -11.88 -6.26 -4.53
N GLU A 252 -12.95 -6.65 -3.84
CA GLU A 252 -14.12 -7.28 -4.46
C GLU A 252 -15.14 -6.28 -4.99
N VAL A 253 -15.43 -5.22 -4.23
CA VAL A 253 -16.53 -4.29 -4.54
C VAL A 253 -16.10 -3.04 -5.31
N ASN A 254 -14.83 -2.95 -5.74
CA ASN A 254 -14.27 -1.77 -6.40
C ASN A 254 -14.54 -0.46 -5.64
N SER A 255 -14.19 -0.41 -4.36
CA SER A 255 -14.48 0.74 -3.49
C SER A 255 -13.78 2.04 -3.95
N ASN A 256 -12.72 1.93 -4.73
CA ASN A 256 -11.99 3.06 -5.30
C ASN A 256 -12.63 3.58 -6.60
N ASN A 257 -13.65 2.88 -7.13
CA ASN A 257 -14.25 3.15 -8.45
C ASN A 257 -13.19 3.23 -9.57
N ASP A 258 -12.19 2.36 -9.52
CA ASP A 258 -11.15 2.30 -10.53
C ASP A 258 -11.67 1.78 -11.88
N ASN A 259 -10.92 2.08 -12.94
CA ASN A 259 -11.31 1.81 -14.32
C ASN A 259 -10.95 0.41 -14.83
N THR A 260 -10.53 -0.54 -13.97
CA THR A 260 -10.05 -1.87 -14.39
C THR A 260 -11.12 -2.64 -15.15
N GLU A 261 -12.30 -2.79 -14.57
CA GLU A 261 -13.38 -3.60 -15.14
C GLU A 261 -13.96 -3.00 -16.42
N GLU A 262 -14.14 -1.67 -16.43
CA GLU A 262 -14.59 -0.94 -17.61
C GLU A 262 -13.58 -1.09 -18.75
N SER A 263 -12.30 -0.95 -18.46
CA SER A 263 -11.22 -1.06 -19.45
C SER A 263 -11.13 -2.45 -20.06
N ILE A 264 -11.43 -3.51 -19.31
CA ILE A 264 -11.54 -4.87 -19.84
C ILE A 264 -12.73 -4.99 -20.81
N LYS A 265 -13.92 -4.49 -20.40
CA LYS A 265 -15.13 -4.52 -21.23
C LYS A 265 -14.94 -3.78 -22.56
N GLU A 266 -14.18 -2.70 -22.53
CA GLU A 266 -13.88 -1.89 -23.70
C GLU A 266 -12.65 -2.36 -24.49
N GLY A 267 -11.95 -3.40 -24.05
CA GLY A 267 -10.75 -3.93 -24.70
C GLY A 267 -9.52 -3.04 -24.55
N ARG A 268 -9.54 -2.06 -23.64
CA ARG A 268 -8.40 -1.19 -23.33
C ARG A 268 -7.40 -1.81 -22.37
N LEU A 269 -7.81 -2.83 -21.63
CA LEU A 269 -6.98 -3.68 -20.77
C LEU A 269 -7.29 -5.13 -21.09
N THR A 270 -6.28 -5.98 -21.22
CA THR A 270 -6.45 -7.40 -21.51
C THR A 270 -6.45 -8.25 -20.24
N ILE A 271 -7.14 -9.39 -20.28
CA ILE A 271 -7.05 -10.40 -19.21
C ILE A 271 -5.62 -10.88 -19.02
N GLY A 272 -4.83 -10.98 -20.09
CA GLY A 272 -3.42 -11.39 -20.03
C GLY A 272 -2.55 -10.43 -19.20
N GLU A 273 -2.80 -9.11 -19.26
CA GLU A 273 -2.10 -8.13 -18.44
C GLU A 273 -2.44 -8.30 -16.95
N LEU A 274 -3.70 -8.58 -16.61
CA LEU A 274 -4.11 -8.90 -15.23
C LEU A 274 -3.53 -10.24 -14.75
N GLN A 275 -3.52 -11.26 -15.61
CA GLN A 275 -2.93 -12.55 -15.28
C GLN A 275 -1.43 -12.43 -14.98
N ARG A 276 -0.71 -11.58 -15.71
CA ARG A 276 0.70 -11.30 -15.45
C ARG A 276 0.89 -10.70 -14.04
N ALA A 277 0.12 -9.69 -13.66
CA ALA A 277 0.15 -9.12 -12.31
C ALA A 277 -0.20 -10.17 -11.24
N ALA A 278 -1.23 -10.98 -11.48
CA ALA A 278 -1.62 -12.06 -10.57
C ALA A 278 -0.51 -13.11 -10.41
N ILE A 279 0.18 -13.48 -11.48
CA ILE A 279 1.33 -14.42 -11.44
C ILE A 279 2.46 -13.83 -10.58
N ASN A 280 2.79 -12.55 -10.74
CA ASN A 280 3.81 -11.89 -9.92
C ASN A 280 3.45 -11.90 -8.43
N ILE A 281 2.18 -11.62 -8.10
CA ILE A 281 1.68 -11.66 -6.73
C ILE A 281 1.75 -13.09 -6.16
N CYS A 282 1.30 -14.10 -6.90
CA CYS A 282 1.36 -15.49 -6.48
C CYS A 282 2.80 -15.97 -6.28
N ASN A 283 3.72 -15.62 -7.19
CA ASN A 283 5.14 -15.95 -7.06
C ASN A 283 5.77 -15.31 -5.83
N PHE A 284 5.38 -14.07 -5.48
CA PHE A 284 5.81 -13.46 -4.24
C PHE A 284 5.29 -14.24 -3.03
N ILE A 285 3.99 -14.54 -2.98
CA ILE A 285 3.36 -15.30 -1.89
C ILE A 285 4.06 -16.64 -1.66
N LEU A 286 4.41 -17.36 -2.73
CA LEU A 286 5.15 -18.62 -2.67
C LEU A 286 6.56 -18.48 -2.09
N SER A 287 7.13 -17.28 -2.12
CA SER A 287 8.45 -16.96 -1.57
C SER A 287 8.42 -16.25 -0.22
N ALA A 288 7.22 -15.88 0.25
CA ALA A 288 7.01 -15.10 1.47
C ALA A 288 6.69 -16.01 2.66
N PRO A 289 7.00 -15.58 3.90
CA PRO A 289 6.73 -16.38 5.11
C PRO A 289 5.27 -16.82 5.25
N VAL A 290 4.34 -16.07 4.71
CA VAL A 290 2.90 -16.37 4.81
C VAL A 290 2.53 -17.74 4.27
N ILE A 291 3.28 -18.30 3.31
CA ILE A 291 2.99 -19.62 2.73
C ILE A 291 3.18 -20.77 3.75
N GLU A 292 3.97 -20.54 4.79
CA GLU A 292 4.24 -21.52 5.84
C GLU A 292 3.24 -21.41 7.00
N ARG A 293 2.38 -20.37 7.02
CA ARG A 293 1.41 -20.14 8.07
C ARG A 293 0.14 -20.94 7.80
N GLU A 294 -0.49 -21.40 8.89
CA GLU A 294 -1.82 -21.99 8.81
C GLU A 294 -2.84 -20.96 8.28
N LEU A 295 -3.62 -21.34 7.28
CA LEU A 295 -4.76 -20.57 6.82
C LEU A 295 -5.84 -20.61 7.90
N VAL A 296 -5.95 -19.55 8.67
CA VAL A 296 -6.99 -19.44 9.70
C VAL A 296 -8.27 -18.96 9.02
N ASP A 297 -9.26 -19.85 8.96
CA ASP A 297 -10.62 -19.50 8.58
C ASP A 297 -11.24 -18.68 9.74
N THR A 298 -11.29 -17.38 9.57
CA THR A 298 -11.96 -16.52 10.52
C THR A 298 -13.48 -16.64 10.35
N ASP A 299 -14.24 -16.56 11.43
CA ASP A 299 -15.72 -16.65 11.37
C ASP A 299 -16.35 -15.62 10.40
N VAL A 300 -15.62 -14.57 10.08
CA VAL A 300 -15.99 -13.57 9.08
C VAL A 300 -15.95 -14.17 7.67
N ALA A 301 -14.95 -14.99 7.33
CA ALA A 301 -14.86 -15.64 6.02
C ALA A 301 -16.05 -16.56 5.73
N LYS A 302 -16.56 -17.28 6.73
CA LYS A 302 -17.70 -18.19 6.60
C LYS A 302 -19.03 -17.52 6.27
N HIS A 303 -19.13 -16.21 6.48
CA HIS A 303 -20.37 -15.45 6.24
C HIS A 303 -20.50 -14.93 4.80
N TYR A 304 -19.40 -14.88 4.03
CA TYR A 304 -19.42 -14.40 2.65
C TYR A 304 -19.87 -15.46 1.62
N ASP A 305 -19.69 -16.74 1.92
CA ASP A 305 -20.02 -17.84 0.99
C ASP A 305 -21.53 -18.10 0.82
N SER A 306 -22.38 -17.44 1.59
CA SER A 306 -23.81 -17.78 1.64
C SER A 306 -24.76 -16.83 0.91
N VAL A 307 -24.27 -15.71 0.35
CA VAL A 307 -25.13 -14.74 -0.34
C VAL A 307 -24.71 -14.60 -1.81
N PRO A 308 -25.57 -15.05 -2.76
CA PRO A 308 -25.36 -14.76 -4.18
C PRO A 308 -25.24 -13.26 -4.40
N ASN A 309 -24.28 -12.86 -5.23
CA ASN A 309 -23.92 -11.46 -5.52
C ASN A 309 -25.08 -10.59 -6.06
N ASP A 310 -26.17 -11.21 -6.48
CA ASP A 310 -27.39 -10.61 -7.03
C ASP A 310 -28.50 -10.33 -5.99
N GLN A 311 -28.30 -10.74 -4.72
CA GLN A 311 -29.28 -10.54 -3.64
C GLN A 311 -28.79 -9.66 -2.49
N ALA A 312 -27.65 -8.98 -2.63
CA ALA A 312 -27.20 -8.01 -1.64
C ALA A 312 -28.21 -6.87 -1.51
N LYS A 313 -28.94 -6.84 -0.41
CA LYS A 313 -29.74 -5.67 -0.06
C LYS A 313 -28.79 -4.53 0.28
N TYR A 314 -28.73 -3.54 -0.58
CA TYR A 314 -28.01 -2.30 -0.32
C TYR A 314 -28.91 -1.39 0.49
N GLU A 315 -28.73 -1.32 1.80
CA GLU A 315 -29.23 -0.20 2.57
C GLU A 315 -28.11 0.83 2.68
N VAL A 316 -28.37 1.98 2.10
CA VAL A 316 -27.53 3.16 2.23
C VAL A 316 -27.86 3.76 3.59
N PHE A 317 -26.93 3.69 4.53
CA PHE A 317 -27.02 4.53 5.73
C PHE A 317 -26.74 5.96 5.30
N ASN A 318 -27.80 6.63 4.82
CA ASN A 318 -27.79 8.07 4.77
C ASN A 318 -27.94 8.54 6.21
N ILE A 319 -26.84 8.99 6.81
CA ILE A 319 -26.94 9.94 7.91
C ILE A 319 -27.34 11.27 7.25
N GLU A 320 -28.45 11.24 6.51
CA GLU A 320 -29.14 12.39 6.05
C GLU A 320 -30.24 12.71 7.05
N LYS A 321 -29.93 13.60 7.93
CA LYS A 321 -30.84 14.67 8.31
C LYS A 321 -29.97 15.81 8.86
N ASP A 322 -29.82 16.84 8.02
CA ASP A 322 -29.46 18.23 8.41
C ASP A 322 -28.30 18.42 9.43
N ASN A 323 -27.60 17.37 9.78
CA ASN A 323 -26.41 17.43 10.62
C ASN A 323 -25.19 17.18 9.74
N LYS A 324 -24.58 18.25 9.28
CA LYS A 324 -23.17 18.23 8.92
C LYS A 324 -22.42 17.72 10.16
N VAL A 325 -22.18 16.42 10.23
CA VAL A 325 -21.25 15.87 11.20
C VAL A 325 -19.88 16.29 10.70
N MET A 326 -19.43 17.45 11.14
CA MET A 326 -18.02 17.79 11.06
C MET A 326 -17.33 16.84 12.03
N PHE A 327 -16.53 15.91 11.48
CA PHE A 327 -15.78 14.96 12.26
C PHE A 327 -14.63 15.69 12.96
N ASN A 328 -14.90 16.19 14.14
CA ASN A 328 -13.86 16.48 15.13
C ASN A 328 -13.63 15.20 15.94
N SER A 329 -12.39 14.89 16.30
CA SER A 329 -12.06 13.71 17.10
C SER A 329 -12.97 13.68 18.35
N GLY A 330 -13.60 12.52 18.59
CA GLY A 330 -14.54 12.34 19.72
C GLY A 330 -16.02 12.52 19.36
N ALA A 331 -16.41 12.64 18.10
CA ALA A 331 -17.81 12.63 17.70
C ALA A 331 -18.46 11.28 18.01
N GLU A 332 -19.66 11.31 18.58
CA GLU A 332 -20.45 10.13 18.94
C GLU A 332 -21.77 10.15 18.18
N ALA A 333 -22.25 8.97 17.81
CA ALA A 333 -23.52 8.79 17.15
C ALA A 333 -24.15 7.46 17.59
N THR A 334 -25.46 7.31 17.35
CA THR A 334 -26.17 6.06 17.60
C THR A 334 -26.68 5.51 16.29
N LEU A 335 -26.41 4.23 16.04
CA LEU A 335 -26.94 3.47 14.89
C LEU A 335 -27.96 2.46 15.41
N GLU A 336 -29.18 2.54 14.94
CA GLU A 336 -30.23 1.54 15.21
C GLU A 336 -30.33 0.60 14.01
N VAL A 337 -30.13 -0.70 14.25
CA VAL A 337 -30.25 -1.77 13.26
C VAL A 337 -31.56 -2.49 13.49
N GLU A 338 -32.49 -2.32 12.57
CA GLU A 338 -33.85 -2.89 12.71
C GLU A 338 -33.88 -4.39 12.38
N ASP A 339 -33.11 -4.81 11.39
CA ASP A 339 -33.01 -6.19 10.95
C ASP A 339 -31.53 -6.66 10.98
N GLU A 340 -31.29 -7.87 11.45
CA GLU A 340 -29.95 -8.46 11.32
C GLU A 340 -29.61 -8.71 9.84
N GLY A 341 -28.35 -8.47 9.44
CA GLY A 341 -27.96 -8.67 8.05
C GLY A 341 -26.56 -8.19 7.75
N GLU A 342 -26.22 -8.30 6.47
CA GLU A 342 -24.98 -7.76 5.93
C GLU A 342 -25.24 -6.34 5.39
N TYR A 343 -24.46 -5.40 5.86
CA TYR A 343 -24.59 -3.98 5.53
C TYR A 343 -23.32 -3.46 4.87
N THR A 344 -23.46 -2.69 3.80
CA THR A 344 -22.35 -1.97 3.20
C THR A 344 -22.20 -0.61 3.86
N ILE A 345 -21.03 -0.35 4.43
CA ILE A 345 -20.72 0.96 5.01
C ILE A 345 -20.29 1.91 3.91
N ILE A 346 -21.04 2.99 3.77
CA ILE A 346 -20.74 4.10 2.88
C ILE A 346 -20.61 5.36 3.74
N VAL A 347 -19.55 6.11 3.53
CA VAL A 347 -19.31 7.35 4.27
C VAL A 347 -19.17 8.53 3.33
N ASN A 348 -19.73 9.66 3.75
CA ASN A 348 -19.44 10.96 3.15
C ASN A 348 -18.50 11.69 4.09
N ILE A 349 -17.33 12.06 3.61
CA ILE A 349 -16.27 12.66 4.42
C ILE A 349 -15.73 13.95 3.80
N SER A 350 -15.39 14.88 4.67
CA SER A 350 -14.68 16.11 4.31
C SER A 350 -13.66 16.42 5.40
N PHE A 351 -12.42 16.67 5.01
CA PHE A 351 -11.34 17.07 5.89
C PHE A 351 -10.76 18.40 5.41
N ASP A 352 -10.60 19.35 6.32
CA ASP A 352 -9.95 20.65 6.04
C ASP A 352 -8.45 20.55 5.79
N LYS A 353 -7.89 19.36 5.91
CA LYS A 353 -6.48 19.11 5.60
C LYS A 353 -6.31 19.03 4.09
N SER A 354 -5.15 19.49 3.62
CA SER A 354 -4.80 19.36 2.21
C SER A 354 -4.81 17.90 1.77
N ASN A 355 -5.05 17.65 0.50
CA ASN A 355 -5.00 16.31 -0.10
C ASN A 355 -3.62 15.62 0.04
N LEU A 356 -2.64 16.30 0.61
CA LEU A 356 -1.30 15.78 0.93
C LEU A 356 -1.23 15.12 2.32
N SER A 357 -2.22 15.34 3.18
CA SER A 357 -2.26 14.78 4.52
C SER A 357 -2.99 13.44 4.53
N GLN A 358 -2.34 12.41 5.00
CA GLN A 358 -3.02 11.15 5.31
C GLN A 358 -3.77 11.28 6.62
N SER A 359 -4.98 10.75 6.66
CA SER A 359 -5.80 10.69 7.88
C SER A 359 -6.42 9.32 8.01
N THR A 360 -6.39 8.79 9.21
CA THR A 360 -7.02 7.52 9.56
C THR A 360 -7.98 7.78 10.71
N VAL A 361 -9.23 7.35 10.56
CA VAL A 361 -10.27 7.47 11.58
C VAL A 361 -10.89 6.10 11.82
N ASN A 362 -10.84 5.64 13.06
CA ASN A 362 -11.56 4.45 13.48
C ASN A 362 -13.02 4.80 13.78
N VAL A 363 -13.93 4.02 13.24
CA VAL A 363 -15.34 4.02 13.65
C VAL A 363 -15.53 2.87 14.62
N ASN A 364 -15.60 3.16 15.90
CA ASN A 364 -15.83 2.17 16.95
C ASN A 364 -17.32 2.01 17.19
N ALA A 365 -17.79 0.77 17.25
CA ALA A 365 -19.15 0.40 17.63
C ALA A 365 -19.10 -0.35 18.96
N ASN A 366 -19.77 0.17 19.99
CA ASN A 366 -19.79 -0.43 21.33
C ASN A 366 -18.38 -0.73 21.88
N GLY A 367 -17.42 0.14 21.58
CA GLY A 367 -16.03 0.01 22.03
C GLY A 367 -15.13 -0.90 21.20
N THR A 368 -15.63 -1.45 20.09
CA THR A 368 -14.85 -2.25 19.13
C THR A 368 -14.77 -1.55 17.79
N THR A 369 -13.61 -1.53 17.15
CA THR A 369 -13.46 -0.94 15.82
C THR A 369 -14.29 -1.76 14.81
N MET A 370 -15.29 -1.11 14.24
CA MET A 370 -16.17 -1.68 13.23
C MET A 370 -15.58 -1.47 11.81
N VAL A 371 -15.03 -0.28 11.57
CA VAL A 371 -14.44 0.08 10.29
C VAL A 371 -13.38 1.16 10.46
N VAL A 372 -12.41 1.17 9.57
CA VAL A 372 -11.36 2.19 9.50
C VAL A 372 -11.54 3.00 8.23
N ILE A 373 -11.64 4.30 8.37
CA ILE A 373 -11.65 5.25 7.26
C ILE A 373 -10.22 5.72 7.03
N GLN A 374 -9.68 5.44 5.87
CA GLN A 374 -8.37 5.95 5.45
C GLN A 374 -8.56 6.86 4.24
N THR A 375 -8.03 8.06 4.29
CA THR A 375 -8.11 9.00 3.20
C THR A 375 -6.92 9.95 3.18
N ASN A 376 -6.61 10.46 2.00
CA ASN A 376 -5.89 11.72 1.89
C ASN A 376 -6.85 12.85 2.28
N GLY A 377 -6.33 13.98 2.71
CA GLY A 377 -7.18 15.15 2.94
C GLY A 377 -8.02 15.48 1.70
N THR A 378 -9.17 16.09 1.90
CA THR A 378 -10.13 16.38 0.82
C THR A 378 -10.14 17.87 0.42
N ASP A 379 -9.27 18.68 0.98
CA ASP A 379 -9.26 20.15 0.81
C ASP A 379 -10.64 20.79 1.12
N GLY A 380 -11.36 20.24 2.11
CA GLY A 380 -12.70 20.68 2.50
C GLY A 380 -13.81 20.21 1.56
N ASN A 381 -13.54 19.46 0.51
CA ASN A 381 -14.55 18.91 -0.38
C ASN A 381 -15.17 17.64 0.22
N TRP A 382 -16.47 17.44 -0.02
CA TRP A 382 -17.14 16.22 0.36
C TRP A 382 -16.87 15.12 -0.66
N ILE A 383 -16.42 13.96 -0.19
CA ILE A 383 -16.25 12.75 -1.00
C ILE A 383 -17.02 11.59 -0.41
N THR A 384 -17.54 10.74 -1.27
CA THR A 384 -18.23 9.51 -0.89
C THR A 384 -17.32 8.30 -1.06
N GLN A 385 -17.16 7.50 -0.01
CA GLN A 385 -16.38 6.27 -0.07
C GLN A 385 -17.25 5.08 0.36
N LYS A 386 -17.20 4.00 -0.43
CA LYS A 386 -17.65 2.68 0.03
C LYS A 386 -16.47 2.05 0.79
N LEU A 387 -16.70 1.63 2.03
CA LEU A 387 -15.63 1.09 2.87
C LEU A 387 -15.62 -0.43 2.86
N CYS A 388 -16.58 -1.04 3.52
CA CYS A 388 -16.62 -2.48 3.71
C CYS A 388 -18.05 -2.98 3.86
N LYS A 389 -18.22 -4.30 3.86
CA LYS A 389 -19.41 -4.97 4.33
C LYS A 389 -19.18 -5.40 5.78
N VAL A 390 -20.20 -5.24 6.62
CA VAL A 390 -20.19 -5.67 8.01
C VAL A 390 -21.49 -6.43 8.30
N LYS A 391 -21.39 -7.49 9.10
CA LYS A 391 -22.58 -8.15 9.63
C LYS A 391 -22.99 -7.44 10.92
N LEU A 392 -24.23 -6.98 10.97
CA LEU A 392 -24.79 -6.35 12.16
C LEU A 392 -26.02 -7.14 12.62
N ASP A 393 -26.07 -7.39 13.92
CA ASP A 393 -27.25 -7.95 14.57
C ASP A 393 -28.28 -6.83 14.80
N LYS A 394 -29.54 -7.20 14.95
CA LYS A 394 -30.59 -6.25 15.36
C LYS A 394 -30.24 -5.64 16.71
N GLY A 395 -30.21 -4.32 16.82
CA GLY A 395 -29.86 -3.63 18.06
C GLY A 395 -29.44 -2.19 17.89
N VAL A 396 -28.96 -1.63 18.99
CA VAL A 396 -28.47 -0.25 19.04
C VAL A 396 -26.96 -0.27 19.25
N TYR A 397 -26.25 0.41 18.36
CA TYR A 397 -24.80 0.54 18.40
C TYR A 397 -24.42 1.99 18.73
N ASN A 398 -23.63 2.17 19.77
CA ASN A 398 -23.04 3.46 20.06
C ASN A 398 -21.75 3.59 19.27
N LEU A 399 -21.78 4.48 18.28
CA LEU A 399 -20.64 4.75 17.41
C LEU A 399 -19.79 5.87 17.99
N LYS A 400 -18.49 5.70 17.94
CA LYS A 400 -17.52 6.73 18.30
C LYS A 400 -16.44 6.80 17.22
N LEU A 401 -16.12 8.03 16.83
CA LEU A 401 -15.02 8.30 15.91
C LEU A 401 -13.77 8.61 16.70
N GLU A 402 -12.67 8.00 16.32
CA GLU A 402 -11.38 8.21 16.95
C GLU A 402 -10.32 8.40 15.85
N GLU A 403 -9.73 9.59 15.84
CA GLU A 403 -8.62 9.88 14.93
C GLU A 403 -7.40 9.10 15.39
N VAL A 404 -6.82 8.31 14.49
CA VAL A 404 -5.56 7.63 14.71
C VAL A 404 -4.47 8.57 14.23
N LEU A 405 -3.63 9.03 15.14
CA LEU A 405 -2.46 9.82 14.78
C LEU A 405 -1.52 8.96 13.94
N ALA A 406 -1.29 9.41 12.70
CA ALA A 406 -0.36 8.78 11.77
C ALA A 406 1.11 9.07 12.12
#